data_a975b0cff49d9ee9dca16a4b81cddba4
#
_entry.id   a975b0cff49d9ee9dca16a4b81cddba4
#
_cell.length_a   1.000
_cell.length_b   1.000
_cell.length_c   1.000
_cell.angle_alpha   90.00
_cell.angle_beta   90.00
_cell.angle_gamma   90.00
#
_symmetry.space_group_name_H-M   'P 1'
#
loop_
_entity.id
_entity.type
_entity.pdbx_description
1 polymer ?
#
loop_
_entity_poly.entity_id
_entity_poly.type
_entity_poly.pdbx_seq_one_letter_code
_entity_poly.pdbx_strand_id
1 'polypeptide(L)'
;MAPQEFTERPDLNRAVESELSIVSGATPLRTDSLAPASAPHAGPSNQQILDILLSLQKANEKLEQRLEKIELSNTSKPAVNGEAPVAVEETKPVEKVEEQNGEVVVDPEAELVAAIDQGTTSSRVLIFNKSGQPVASHQMEFTQIYPNSGWHEHDPLELVSSVTTCLEGAVKDLTSKGYSAKNIKAVGITNQRETTVVWDSKTGQPLYNAIVWTDTRAAALVRELKARPGADALQAKCGLPLSTYPSCSKLLWMLQHVPRVKAAYDNGTLAFGTVDSWLVYKLNGGPERNVHVSDPTNASRTMFMNLNTLDYDDSLISFFQLDRSKINLPKVVKSSDPTVYGSLAEGALAGVPITGCLGDQSAALVGQKGFEPGLAKNTYGTGCFLLYNVGEKPVISTHGLLATVAYDFAGRKPVYALEGSIAVAGSGVKFLMNNLGFAESSAAVGELAETVDDNGGVVFVTAFSGLFAPYWIDDVRGTILGVTQYTQKGHIARATLEATCYQTKAILDAMEKDSGKALQALAVDGGMSNSDLCMQTQSDLIGIPVVRPKMRETTALGAAIAAGLAVGVWNDIEELKLINTEGATSFEPKIAKDAGKKMFERWEKAVYTCAGFV
;
A
#
# COMPACT_ATOMS: atom_id res chain seq x y z
N MET A 1 -39.48 -20.51 -31.85
CA MET A 1 -38.19 -20.74 -32.50
C MET A 1 -37.17 -20.85 -31.37
N ALA A 2 -36.56 -21.99 -31.24
CA ALA A 2 -35.73 -22.40 -30.13
C ALA A 2 -34.34 -21.69 -30.14
N PRO A 3 -33.69 -21.51 -28.99
CA PRO A 3 -32.31 -20.96 -28.92
C PRO A 3 -31.30 -22.05 -29.26
N GLN A 4 -30.30 -21.69 -30.08
CA GLN A 4 -29.18 -22.56 -30.41
C GLN A 4 -28.19 -22.64 -29.24
N GLU A 5 -27.81 -23.86 -28.95
CA GLU A 5 -26.80 -24.28 -27.98
C GLU A 5 -25.40 -23.75 -28.37
N PHE A 6 -24.68 -23.22 -27.39
CA PHE A 6 -23.24 -22.94 -27.49
C PHE A 6 -22.47 -24.21 -27.20
N THR A 7 -21.70 -24.65 -28.19
CA THR A 7 -20.81 -25.80 -28.15
C THR A 7 -19.63 -25.55 -27.22
N GLU A 8 -19.25 -26.58 -26.48
CA GLU A 8 -18.16 -26.75 -25.54
C GLU A 8 -16.78 -26.37 -26.14
N ARG A 9 -15.93 -25.80 -25.31
CA ARG A 9 -14.51 -25.60 -25.57
C ARG A 9 -13.79 -26.95 -25.50
N PRO A 10 -12.79 -27.26 -26.37
CA PRO A 10 -12.04 -28.49 -26.27
C PRO A 10 -11.08 -28.46 -25.07
N ASP A 11 -11.07 -29.57 -24.38
CA ASP A 11 -10.26 -29.92 -23.21
C ASP A 11 -8.78 -30.10 -23.65
N LEU A 12 -7.90 -29.23 -23.19
CA LEU A 12 -6.46 -29.20 -23.53
C LEU A 12 -5.63 -30.24 -22.76
N ASN A 13 -6.27 -31.08 -21.91
CA ASN A 13 -5.58 -32.08 -21.11
C ASN A 13 -5.40 -33.46 -21.77
N ARG A 14 -5.73 -33.63 -23.08
CA ARG A 14 -5.64 -34.92 -23.77
C ARG A 14 -4.50 -35.07 -24.76
N ALA A 15 -3.57 -34.12 -24.83
CA ALA A 15 -2.46 -34.14 -25.80
C ALA A 15 -1.08 -34.48 -25.21
N VAL A 16 -0.95 -34.82 -23.92
CA VAL A 16 0.37 -35.10 -23.29
C VAL A 16 0.61 -36.59 -22.98
N GLU A 17 -0.35 -37.47 -23.21
CA GLU A 17 -0.17 -38.92 -22.90
C GLU A 17 0.22 -39.84 -24.10
N SER A 18 0.56 -39.33 -25.28
CA SER A 18 0.84 -40.18 -26.43
C SER A 18 2.29 -40.17 -26.99
N GLU A 19 3.28 -39.56 -26.31
CA GLU A 19 4.69 -39.60 -26.79
C GLU A 19 5.74 -40.08 -25.78
N LEU A 20 5.38 -40.93 -24.83
CA LEU A 20 6.33 -41.60 -23.92
C LEU A 20 6.23 -43.13 -24.01
N SER A 21 6.41 -43.69 -25.21
CA SER A 21 6.72 -45.10 -25.37
C SER A 21 7.50 -45.29 -26.64
N ILE A 22 8.80 -45.16 -26.60
CA ILE A 22 9.84 -45.84 -27.42
C ILE A 22 11.18 -45.29 -26.89
N VAL A 23 11.83 -46.01 -26.03
CA VAL A 23 13.23 -46.43 -25.98
C VAL A 23 13.46 -47.11 -24.63
N SER A 24 13.19 -48.41 -24.62
CA SER A 24 13.76 -49.35 -23.66
C SER A 24 14.89 -50.11 -24.32
N GLY A 25 16.10 -49.88 -23.86
CA GLY A 25 17.29 -50.66 -24.22
C GLY A 25 18.19 -50.76 -23.00
N ALA A 26 18.00 -51.83 -22.25
CA ALA A 26 18.77 -52.15 -21.06
C ALA A 26 20.14 -52.76 -21.42
N THR A 27 21.18 -52.41 -20.64
CA THR A 27 22.19 -53.39 -20.18
C THR A 27 22.81 -52.87 -18.86
N PRO A 28 23.06 -53.73 -17.86
CA PRO A 28 23.54 -53.33 -16.55
C PRO A 28 25.07 -53.38 -16.46
N LEU A 29 25.67 -52.42 -15.76
CA LEU A 29 27.08 -52.53 -15.36
C LEU A 29 27.30 -51.90 -13.95
N ARG A 30 27.69 -52.81 -13.06
CA ARG A 30 28.63 -52.72 -11.93
C ARG A 30 28.57 -51.58 -10.93
N THR A 31 28.29 -52.01 -9.73
CA THR A 31 28.71 -51.41 -8.45
C THR A 31 30.21 -51.21 -8.39
N ASP A 32 30.67 -49.97 -8.12
CA ASP A 32 31.90 -49.77 -7.32
C ASP A 32 31.93 -48.36 -6.69
N SER A 33 32.24 -48.37 -5.41
CA SER A 33 32.90 -47.38 -4.55
C SER A 33 32.24 -46.02 -4.27
N LEU A 34 31.72 -45.89 -3.07
CA LEU A 34 31.51 -44.66 -2.32
C LEU A 34 32.79 -43.79 -2.23
N ALA A 35 32.71 -42.56 -2.70
CA ALA A 35 33.65 -41.51 -2.33
C ALA A 35 32.95 -40.58 -1.27
N PRO A 36 33.70 -40.06 -0.29
CA PRO A 36 33.11 -39.38 0.87
C PRO A 36 32.62 -37.95 0.54
N ALA A 37 31.57 -37.55 1.27
CA ALA A 37 30.95 -36.23 1.23
C ALA A 37 31.99 -35.11 1.43
N SER A 38 31.90 -34.08 0.56
CA SER A 38 32.69 -32.86 0.66
C SER A 38 32.30 -32.08 1.95
N ALA A 39 33.35 -31.67 2.67
CA ALA A 39 33.27 -30.88 3.88
C ALA A 39 32.58 -29.52 3.66
N PRO A 40 31.94 -28.91 4.69
CA PRO A 40 31.35 -27.59 4.58
C PRO A 40 32.42 -26.52 4.31
N HIS A 41 32.11 -25.59 3.40
CA HIS A 41 32.99 -24.43 3.12
C HIS A 41 33.28 -23.67 4.41
N ALA A 42 34.54 -23.59 4.79
CA ALA A 42 34.98 -22.74 5.88
C ALA A 42 34.70 -21.26 5.52
N GLY A 43 34.11 -20.53 6.44
CA GLY A 43 33.94 -19.08 6.30
C GLY A 43 35.27 -18.36 6.17
N PRO A 44 35.28 -17.07 5.75
CA PRO A 44 36.50 -16.31 5.55
C PRO A 44 37.37 -16.33 6.82
N SER A 45 38.69 -16.49 6.64
CA SER A 45 39.64 -16.48 7.75
C SER A 45 39.65 -15.11 8.43
N ASN A 46 40.04 -15.06 9.70
CA ASN A 46 40.21 -13.80 10.44
C ASN A 46 41.11 -12.79 9.72
N GLN A 47 42.08 -13.26 8.95
CA GLN A 47 42.96 -12.42 8.14
C GLN A 47 42.18 -11.80 6.94
N GLN A 48 41.32 -12.57 6.28
CA GLN A 48 40.49 -12.05 5.18
C GLN A 48 39.49 -11.01 5.70
N ILE A 49 38.91 -11.23 6.88
CA ILE A 49 38.03 -10.24 7.53
C ILE A 49 38.77 -8.96 7.85
N LEU A 50 40.02 -9.07 8.36
CA LEU A 50 40.86 -7.91 8.67
C LEU A 50 41.21 -7.12 7.41
N ASP A 51 41.53 -7.81 6.31
CA ASP A 51 41.85 -7.16 5.03
C ASP A 51 40.65 -6.43 4.43
N ILE A 52 39.44 -6.98 4.57
CA ILE A 52 38.18 -6.33 4.17
C ILE A 52 37.94 -5.08 5.02
N LEU A 53 38.12 -5.14 6.35
CA LEU A 53 37.92 -4.00 7.25
C LEU A 53 38.94 -2.87 6.94
N LEU A 54 40.19 -3.19 6.68
CA LEU A 54 41.21 -2.22 6.27
C LEU A 54 40.89 -1.58 4.90
N SER A 55 40.33 -2.34 3.97
CA SER A 55 39.91 -1.81 2.68
C SER A 55 38.72 -0.86 2.79
N LEU A 56 37.76 -1.15 3.67
CA LEU A 56 36.62 -0.29 3.99
C LEU A 56 37.05 1.01 4.69
N GLN A 57 37.98 0.91 5.61
CA GLN A 57 38.53 2.08 6.28
C GLN A 57 39.22 3.05 5.29
N LYS A 58 40.05 2.53 4.37
CA LYS A 58 40.68 3.34 3.31
C LYS A 58 39.68 3.93 2.32
N ALA A 59 38.55 3.24 2.07
CA ALA A 59 37.48 3.78 1.23
C ALA A 59 36.75 4.93 1.93
N ASN A 60 36.55 4.84 3.24
CA ASN A 60 35.92 5.90 4.04
C ASN A 60 36.78 7.15 4.12
N GLU A 61 38.09 7.00 4.39
CA GLU A 61 39.05 8.11 4.38
C GLU A 61 39.09 8.85 3.03
N LYS A 62 38.94 8.09 1.92
CA LYS A 62 38.89 8.67 0.57
C LYS A 62 37.58 9.42 0.28
N LEU A 63 36.48 8.98 0.92
CA LEU A 63 35.19 9.66 0.84
C LEU A 63 35.22 10.99 1.62
N GLU A 64 35.79 10.99 2.84
CA GLU A 64 35.96 12.18 3.67
C GLU A 64 36.83 13.26 2.97
N GLN A 65 37.94 12.85 2.35
CA GLN A 65 38.77 13.77 1.56
C GLN A 65 38.06 14.35 0.32
N ARG A 66 37.07 13.63 -0.24
CA ARG A 66 36.25 14.14 -1.33
C ARG A 66 35.20 15.13 -0.83
N LEU A 67 34.60 14.89 0.33
CA LEU A 67 33.65 15.81 0.97
C LEU A 67 34.33 17.12 1.35
N GLU A 68 35.54 17.09 1.97
CA GLU A 68 36.33 18.29 2.26
C GLU A 68 36.66 19.12 1.01
N LYS A 69 36.97 18.46 -0.13
CA LYS A 69 37.22 19.16 -1.39
C LYS A 69 35.98 19.82 -1.98
N ILE A 70 34.79 19.24 -1.77
CA ILE A 70 33.52 19.81 -2.22
C ILE A 70 33.15 21.02 -1.33
N GLU A 71 33.37 20.95 -0.03
CA GLU A 71 33.11 22.06 0.88
C GLU A 71 34.06 23.24 0.59
N LEU A 72 35.35 23.00 0.32
CA LEU A 72 36.33 24.03 -0.06
C LEU A 72 36.04 24.65 -1.45
N SER A 73 35.38 23.92 -2.36
CA SER A 73 35.01 24.44 -3.68
C SER A 73 33.79 25.37 -3.66
N ASN A 74 32.96 25.25 -2.64
CA ASN A 74 31.73 26.06 -2.47
C ASN A 74 32.00 27.40 -1.75
N THR A 75 33.18 27.59 -1.17
CA THR A 75 33.53 28.83 -0.46
C THR A 75 34.35 29.85 -1.26
N SER A 76 34.66 29.59 -2.55
CA SER A 76 35.44 30.47 -3.39
C SER A 76 34.75 30.79 -4.71
N LYS A 77 33.84 31.75 -4.72
CA LYS A 77 33.46 32.51 -5.93
C LYS A 77 33.64 34.00 -5.65
N PRO A 78 34.52 34.69 -6.36
CA PRO A 78 34.64 36.14 -6.27
C PRO A 78 33.58 36.83 -7.13
N ALA A 79 33.08 37.96 -6.62
CA ALA A 79 32.19 38.86 -7.32
C ALA A 79 32.91 39.51 -8.52
N VAL A 80 32.31 39.54 -9.69
CA VAL A 80 32.76 40.33 -10.84
C VAL A 80 31.71 41.39 -11.13
N ASN A 81 32.18 42.64 -11.07
CA ASN A 81 31.44 43.85 -11.45
C ASN A 81 31.40 44.06 -12.98
N GLY A 82 30.26 44.52 -13.43
CA GLY A 82 30.06 45.63 -14.39
C GLY A 82 30.37 45.41 -15.85
N GLU A 83 29.34 45.48 -16.65
CA GLU A 83 29.25 46.43 -17.77
C GLU A 83 27.83 46.37 -18.38
N ALA A 84 27.26 47.55 -18.68
CA ALA A 84 25.92 47.79 -19.22
C ALA A 84 26.04 48.12 -20.75
N PRO A 85 24.91 48.47 -21.45
CA PRO A 85 23.81 47.64 -21.95
C PRO A 85 23.70 47.73 -23.49
N VAL A 86 23.07 46.74 -24.09
CA VAL A 86 22.57 46.85 -25.47
C VAL A 86 21.04 46.71 -25.43
N ALA A 87 20.37 47.72 -26.01
CA ALA A 87 18.93 47.85 -26.12
C ALA A 87 18.32 46.77 -27.03
N VAL A 88 17.26 46.11 -26.57
CA VAL A 88 16.31 45.37 -27.40
C VAL A 88 14.88 45.73 -26.96
N GLU A 89 14.02 45.96 -27.94
CA GLU A 89 12.68 46.50 -27.94
C GLU A 89 11.73 45.97 -26.85
N GLU A 90 10.90 46.89 -26.36
CA GLU A 90 9.78 46.69 -25.46
C GLU A 90 8.73 45.75 -26.04
N THR A 91 8.51 44.61 -25.42
CA THR A 91 7.26 43.89 -25.46
C THR A 91 6.49 44.14 -24.14
N LYS A 92 5.20 44.46 -24.27
CA LYS A 92 4.29 44.87 -23.22
C LYS A 92 4.31 43.94 -21.99
N PRO A 93 4.16 44.48 -20.76
CA PRO A 93 4.19 43.70 -19.55
C PRO A 93 2.95 42.81 -19.44
N VAL A 94 3.20 41.52 -19.23
CA VAL A 94 2.19 40.59 -18.68
C VAL A 94 1.98 41.03 -17.24
N GLU A 95 0.72 41.28 -16.87
CA GLU A 95 0.29 41.63 -15.53
C GLU A 95 0.87 40.61 -14.55
N LYS A 96 1.70 41.08 -13.65
CA LYS A 96 2.08 40.31 -12.43
C LYS A 96 0.81 40.12 -11.63
N VAL A 97 0.36 38.86 -11.53
CA VAL A 97 -0.53 38.45 -10.47
C VAL A 97 0.23 38.70 -9.17
N GLU A 98 -0.19 39.69 -8.41
CA GLU A 98 0.28 39.93 -7.06
C GLU A 98 0.01 38.66 -6.23
N GLU A 99 1.08 37.96 -5.82
CA GLU A 99 1.02 37.05 -4.68
C GLU A 99 0.59 37.89 -3.47
N GLN A 100 -0.68 37.85 -3.14
CA GLN A 100 -1.14 38.28 -1.84
C GLN A 100 -0.46 37.39 -0.80
N ASN A 101 0.48 37.94 -0.03
CA ASN A 101 0.93 37.42 1.24
C ASN A 101 -0.28 37.28 2.18
N GLY A 102 -1.03 36.19 2.04
CA GLY A 102 -2.04 35.80 3.00
C GLY A 102 -1.32 35.30 4.25
N GLU A 103 -1.13 36.17 5.24
CA GLU A 103 -0.93 35.71 6.61
C GLU A 103 -2.10 34.77 6.92
N VAL A 104 -1.75 33.49 7.16
CA VAL A 104 -2.74 32.51 7.64
C VAL A 104 -3.23 33.03 8.98
N VAL A 105 -4.42 33.61 9.01
CA VAL A 105 -5.04 34.05 10.25
C VAL A 105 -5.31 32.81 11.08
N VAL A 106 -4.49 32.62 12.11
CA VAL A 106 -4.65 31.53 13.09
C VAL A 106 -5.90 31.82 13.89
N ASP A 107 -6.90 30.93 13.79
CA ASP A 107 -8.02 30.94 14.73
C ASP A 107 -7.61 30.14 15.98
N PRO A 108 -7.34 30.81 17.11
CA PRO A 108 -6.86 30.12 18.31
C PRO A 108 -7.93 29.22 18.96
N GLU A 109 -9.20 29.36 18.58
CA GLU A 109 -10.32 28.54 19.07
C GLU A 109 -10.73 27.44 18.06
N ALA A 110 -10.04 27.29 16.94
CA ALA A 110 -10.37 26.30 15.92
C ALA A 110 -10.40 24.89 16.51
N GLU A 111 -11.47 24.15 16.26
CA GLU A 111 -11.55 22.72 16.59
C GLU A 111 -10.63 21.93 15.65
N LEU A 112 -9.78 21.08 16.24
CA LEU A 112 -8.77 20.33 15.55
C LEU A 112 -8.94 18.82 15.78
N VAL A 113 -8.53 18.01 14.79
CA VAL A 113 -8.48 16.55 14.88
C VAL A 113 -7.08 16.10 14.50
N ALA A 114 -6.45 15.29 15.35
CA ALA A 114 -5.17 14.66 15.02
C ALA A 114 -5.39 13.31 14.32
N ALA A 115 -4.55 12.99 13.36
CA ALA A 115 -4.54 11.71 12.66
C ALA A 115 -3.15 11.08 12.73
N ILE A 116 -3.09 9.86 13.23
CA ILE A 116 -1.91 9.00 13.18
C ILE A 116 -2.00 8.19 11.89
N ASP A 117 -1.00 8.29 11.03
CA ASP A 117 -0.85 7.49 9.81
C ASP A 117 0.39 6.61 9.95
N GLN A 118 0.19 5.37 10.36
CA GLN A 118 1.25 4.38 10.53
C GLN A 118 1.39 3.54 9.25
N GLY A 119 2.22 4.01 8.31
CA GLY A 119 2.48 3.35 7.04
C GLY A 119 3.47 2.19 7.13
N THR A 120 3.86 1.65 5.97
CA THR A 120 4.82 0.53 5.92
C THR A 120 6.26 0.96 6.24
N THR A 121 6.66 2.18 5.85
CA THR A 121 8.06 2.64 5.98
C THR A 121 8.24 3.82 6.92
N SER A 122 7.15 4.48 7.29
CA SER A 122 7.19 5.67 8.15
C SER A 122 5.90 5.81 8.94
N SER A 123 5.99 6.48 10.09
CA SER A 123 4.87 6.98 10.87
C SER A 123 4.74 8.47 10.65
N ARG A 124 3.49 8.95 10.57
CA ARG A 124 3.17 10.38 10.44
C ARG A 124 2.04 10.74 11.39
N VAL A 125 2.06 11.98 11.84
CA VAL A 125 0.93 12.60 12.52
C VAL A 125 0.62 13.93 11.83
N LEU A 126 -0.63 14.10 11.44
CA LEU A 126 -1.14 15.35 10.89
C LEU A 126 -2.28 15.86 11.77
N ILE A 127 -2.35 17.16 11.92
CA ILE A 127 -3.43 17.81 12.69
C ILE A 127 -4.23 18.64 11.70
N PHE A 128 -5.52 18.34 11.59
CA PHE A 128 -6.44 18.96 10.62
C PHE A 128 -7.39 19.93 11.30
N ASN A 129 -7.70 21.02 10.60
CA ASN A 129 -8.81 21.91 10.94
C ASN A 129 -10.14 21.39 10.34
N LYS A 130 -11.23 22.07 10.65
CA LYS A 130 -12.58 21.71 10.16
C LYS A 130 -12.72 21.76 8.63
N SER A 131 -11.90 22.53 7.92
CA SER A 131 -11.87 22.55 6.45
C SER A 131 -11.10 21.37 5.84
N GLY A 132 -10.57 20.45 6.66
CA GLY A 132 -9.78 19.31 6.20
C GLY A 132 -8.37 19.68 5.72
N GLN A 133 -7.87 20.86 6.11
CA GLN A 133 -6.50 21.29 5.80
C GLN A 133 -5.56 20.93 6.94
N PRO A 134 -4.38 20.38 6.67
CA PRO A 134 -3.39 20.10 7.70
C PRO A 134 -2.77 21.43 8.19
N VAL A 135 -2.83 21.68 9.49
CA VAL A 135 -2.26 22.86 10.14
C VAL A 135 -0.89 22.58 10.76
N ALA A 136 -0.65 21.31 11.15
CA ALA A 136 0.64 20.87 11.67
C ALA A 136 0.90 19.41 11.28
N SER A 137 2.18 19.02 11.24
CA SER A 137 2.55 17.64 10.93
C SER A 137 3.94 17.29 11.46
N HIS A 138 4.16 15.99 11.63
CA HIS A 138 5.49 15.42 11.82
C HIS A 138 5.55 14.01 11.23
N GLN A 139 6.68 13.65 10.66
CA GLN A 139 6.90 12.32 10.05
C GLN A 139 8.29 11.83 10.40
N MET A 140 8.41 10.52 10.60
CA MET A 140 9.71 9.84 10.70
C MET A 140 9.65 8.45 10.07
N GLU A 141 10.75 8.02 9.49
CA GLU A 141 10.96 6.64 9.06
C GLU A 141 11.33 5.76 10.25
N PHE A 142 11.10 4.46 10.13
CA PHE A 142 11.50 3.46 11.11
C PHE A 142 12.18 2.27 10.43
N THR A 143 12.86 1.45 11.23
CA THR A 143 13.71 0.36 10.74
C THR A 143 12.92 -0.70 9.97
N GLN A 144 13.40 -1.01 8.77
CA GLN A 144 12.90 -2.11 7.95
C GLN A 144 13.82 -3.32 8.13
N ILE A 145 13.29 -4.47 8.54
CA ILE A 145 14.07 -5.66 8.86
C ILE A 145 13.82 -6.74 7.81
N TYR A 146 14.87 -7.20 7.13
CA TYR A 146 14.80 -8.23 6.08
C TYR A 146 15.71 -9.42 6.43
N PRO A 147 15.28 -10.35 7.33
CA PRO A 147 16.15 -11.43 7.82
C PRO A 147 16.57 -12.43 6.74
N ASN A 148 15.70 -12.66 5.76
CA ASN A 148 15.93 -13.58 4.64
C ASN A 148 15.23 -13.06 3.37
N SER A 149 15.55 -13.65 2.22
CA SER A 149 14.85 -13.32 0.97
C SER A 149 13.32 -13.56 1.10
N GLY A 150 12.53 -12.55 0.77
CA GLY A 150 11.07 -12.57 0.89
C GLY A 150 10.52 -12.38 2.31
N TRP A 151 11.39 -12.20 3.32
CA TRP A 151 10.98 -11.90 4.69
C TRP A 151 11.02 -10.39 4.94
N HIS A 152 10.00 -9.89 5.62
CA HIS A 152 9.91 -8.48 5.98
C HIS A 152 9.28 -8.34 7.36
N GLU A 153 9.97 -7.67 8.28
CA GLU A 153 9.58 -7.53 9.68
C GLU A 153 9.74 -6.09 10.17
N HIS A 154 8.95 -5.73 11.19
CA HIS A 154 9.12 -4.51 11.97
C HIS A 154 9.26 -4.84 13.45
N ASP A 155 9.98 -4.01 14.20
CA ASP A 155 9.94 -4.04 15.66
C ASP A 155 8.60 -3.44 16.14
N PRO A 156 7.75 -4.22 16.86
CA PRO A 156 6.48 -3.70 17.36
C PRO A 156 6.63 -2.52 18.32
N LEU A 157 7.73 -2.44 19.06
CA LEU A 157 7.98 -1.33 19.98
C LEU A 157 8.40 -0.07 19.23
N GLU A 158 9.17 -0.21 18.15
CA GLU A 158 9.54 0.92 17.28
C GLU A 158 8.31 1.50 16.55
N LEU A 159 7.33 0.66 16.16
CA LEU A 159 6.06 1.16 15.62
C LEU A 159 5.36 2.11 16.61
N VAL A 160 5.34 1.77 17.90
CA VAL A 160 4.73 2.62 18.94
C VAL A 160 5.56 3.88 19.20
N SER A 161 6.88 3.73 19.38
CA SER A 161 7.76 4.88 19.70
C SER A 161 7.82 5.89 18.55
N SER A 162 7.79 5.43 17.30
CA SER A 162 7.72 6.34 16.14
C SER A 162 6.42 7.15 16.10
N VAL A 163 5.29 6.52 16.43
CA VAL A 163 4.00 7.22 16.55
C VAL A 163 4.03 8.25 17.68
N THR A 164 4.55 7.88 18.85
CA THR A 164 4.66 8.79 20.01
C THR A 164 5.56 10.00 19.67
N THR A 165 6.71 9.75 19.04
CA THR A 165 7.60 10.83 18.57
C THR A 165 6.91 11.75 17.56
N CYS A 166 6.14 11.18 16.63
CA CYS A 166 5.39 11.97 15.66
C CYS A 166 4.27 12.79 16.32
N LEU A 167 3.57 12.27 17.34
CA LEU A 167 2.58 13.03 18.12
C LEU A 167 3.21 14.24 18.81
N GLU A 168 4.34 14.05 19.48
CA GLU A 168 5.08 15.14 20.14
C GLU A 168 5.58 16.18 19.14
N GLY A 169 6.14 15.73 18.02
CA GLY A 169 6.63 16.59 16.93
C GLY A 169 5.52 17.43 16.31
N ALA A 170 4.37 16.82 16.01
CA ALA A 170 3.21 17.50 15.42
C ALA A 170 2.59 18.53 16.38
N VAL A 171 2.52 18.22 17.69
CA VAL A 171 2.06 19.17 18.70
C VAL A 171 3.03 20.35 18.86
N LYS A 172 4.33 20.09 18.80
CA LYS A 172 5.35 21.13 18.81
C LYS A 172 5.23 22.05 17.57
N ASP A 173 5.05 21.48 16.39
CA ASP A 173 4.80 22.25 15.16
C ASP A 173 3.52 23.07 15.26
N LEU A 174 2.42 22.46 15.76
CA LEU A 174 1.14 23.13 16.00
C LEU A 174 1.28 24.38 16.89
N THR A 175 1.92 24.20 18.05
CA THR A 175 2.09 25.29 19.04
C THR A 175 3.03 26.39 18.54
N SER A 176 4.05 26.05 17.73
CA SER A 176 4.93 27.03 17.10
C SER A 176 4.19 27.96 16.12
N LYS A 177 3.07 27.47 15.56
CA LYS A 177 2.19 28.23 14.66
C LYS A 177 1.07 28.99 15.39
N GLY A 178 1.07 28.99 16.72
CA GLY A 178 0.13 29.74 17.55
C GLY A 178 -1.18 29.05 17.89
N TYR A 179 -1.37 27.79 17.50
CA TYR A 179 -2.54 26.99 17.90
C TYR A 179 -2.36 26.39 19.29
N SER A 180 -3.47 26.05 19.95
CA SER A 180 -3.46 25.35 21.24
C SER A 180 -3.68 23.86 21.06
N ALA A 181 -2.85 23.02 21.69
CA ALA A 181 -3.05 21.56 21.73
C ALA A 181 -4.39 21.17 22.41
N LYS A 182 -4.96 22.03 23.28
CA LYS A 182 -6.26 21.82 23.91
C LYS A 182 -7.44 21.83 22.93
N ASN A 183 -7.21 22.36 21.73
CA ASN A 183 -8.21 22.40 20.67
C ASN A 183 -8.34 21.08 19.92
N ILE A 184 -7.42 20.13 20.13
CA ILE A 184 -7.50 18.79 19.55
C ILE A 184 -8.58 18.00 20.29
N LYS A 185 -9.69 17.73 19.60
CA LYS A 185 -10.90 17.09 20.16
C LYS A 185 -10.79 15.57 20.18
N ALA A 186 -10.07 15.00 19.21
CA ALA A 186 -9.95 13.56 19.04
C ALA A 186 -8.69 13.16 18.25
N VAL A 187 -8.34 11.89 18.36
CA VAL A 187 -7.31 11.24 17.56
C VAL A 187 -7.93 10.15 16.71
N GLY A 188 -7.63 10.15 15.40
CA GLY A 188 -7.90 9.06 14.47
C GLY A 188 -6.63 8.26 14.20
N ILE A 189 -6.76 6.96 13.97
CA ILE A 189 -5.66 6.07 13.59
C ILE A 189 -5.93 5.51 12.20
N THR A 190 -4.94 5.57 11.33
CA THR A 190 -4.89 4.73 10.12
C THR A 190 -3.55 4.01 10.08
N ASN A 191 -3.54 2.82 9.47
CA ASN A 191 -2.38 1.95 9.53
C ASN A 191 -2.27 1.05 8.30
N GLN A 192 -1.06 0.59 8.02
CA GLN A 192 -0.81 -0.54 7.12
C GLN A 192 -1.61 -1.76 7.59
N ARG A 193 -2.33 -2.40 6.66
CA ARG A 193 -3.20 -3.54 6.97
C ARG A 193 -2.41 -4.86 6.95
N GLU A 194 -3.00 -5.95 7.41
CA GLU A 194 -2.53 -7.34 7.40
C GLU A 194 -1.22 -7.59 8.16
N THR A 195 -0.39 -6.59 8.40
CA THR A 195 0.82 -6.72 9.23
C THR A 195 0.43 -7.25 10.60
N THR A 196 1.03 -8.38 10.97
CA THR A 196 0.58 -9.19 12.10
C THR A 196 1.47 -8.99 13.31
N VAL A 197 0.87 -8.57 14.41
CA VAL A 197 1.52 -8.41 15.72
C VAL A 197 1.00 -9.43 16.69
N VAL A 198 1.90 -10.03 17.47
CA VAL A 198 1.56 -10.96 18.55
C VAL A 198 2.28 -10.58 19.84
N TRP A 199 1.55 -10.61 20.95
CA TRP A 199 2.10 -10.26 22.26
C TRP A 199 1.51 -11.13 23.38
N ASP A 200 2.14 -11.11 24.52
CA ASP A 200 1.59 -11.74 25.72
C ASP A 200 0.57 -10.81 26.37
N SER A 201 -0.67 -11.26 26.50
CA SER A 201 -1.80 -10.44 26.98
C SER A 201 -1.66 -10.02 28.45
N LYS A 202 -0.84 -10.73 29.25
CA LYS A 202 -0.61 -10.42 30.67
C LYS A 202 0.46 -9.36 30.86
N THR A 203 1.52 -9.40 30.04
CA THR A 203 2.66 -8.52 30.18
C THR A 203 2.65 -7.35 29.18
N GLY A 204 1.89 -7.48 28.09
CA GLY A 204 1.89 -6.50 26.99
C GLY A 204 3.20 -6.48 26.20
N GLN A 205 4.06 -7.50 26.36
CA GLN A 205 5.34 -7.58 25.64
C GLN A 205 5.18 -8.33 24.31
N PRO A 206 5.77 -7.84 23.21
CA PRO A 206 5.71 -8.52 21.93
C PRO A 206 6.45 -9.87 22.00
N LEU A 207 5.87 -10.87 21.35
CA LEU A 207 6.41 -12.23 21.32
C LEU A 207 7.28 -12.49 20.09
N TYR A 208 7.16 -11.68 19.06
CA TYR A 208 7.96 -11.73 17.84
C TYR A 208 7.91 -10.37 17.14
N ASN A 209 8.81 -10.13 16.19
CA ASN A 209 8.68 -8.99 15.30
C ASN A 209 7.35 -9.04 14.54
N ALA A 210 6.78 -7.90 14.23
CA ALA A 210 5.60 -7.83 13.39
C ALA A 210 5.95 -8.33 11.99
N ILE A 211 5.24 -9.35 11.48
CA ILE A 211 5.44 -9.82 10.11
C ILE A 211 4.60 -8.94 9.19
N VAL A 212 5.30 -8.25 8.27
CA VAL A 212 4.72 -7.23 7.39
C VAL A 212 3.86 -7.88 6.30
N TRP A 213 2.86 -7.15 5.82
CA TRP A 213 1.91 -7.59 4.77
C TRP A 213 2.58 -8.07 3.48
N THR A 214 3.77 -7.53 3.13
CA THR A 214 4.56 -7.92 1.94
C THR A 214 5.31 -9.25 2.10
N ASP A 215 5.36 -9.80 3.30
CA ASP A 215 6.15 -10.99 3.63
C ASP A 215 5.62 -12.24 2.95
N THR A 216 6.51 -13.04 2.37
CA THR A 216 6.15 -14.25 1.61
C THR A 216 6.60 -15.56 2.27
N ARG A 217 7.16 -15.50 3.52
CA ARG A 217 7.68 -16.69 4.20
C ARG A 217 6.67 -17.82 4.38
N ALA A 218 5.39 -17.48 4.46
CA ALA A 218 4.30 -18.46 4.62
C ALA A 218 3.87 -19.14 3.30
N ALA A 219 4.57 -18.92 2.17
CA ALA A 219 4.15 -19.44 0.86
C ALA A 219 3.97 -20.97 0.80
N ALA A 220 4.86 -21.74 1.44
CA ALA A 220 4.73 -23.20 1.52
C ALA A 220 3.47 -23.61 2.29
N LEU A 221 3.25 -23.01 3.47
CA LEU A 221 2.06 -23.23 4.30
C LEU A 221 0.77 -22.88 3.54
N VAL A 222 0.76 -21.78 2.78
CA VAL A 222 -0.40 -21.37 1.97
C VAL A 222 -0.71 -22.41 0.89
N ARG A 223 0.31 -23.00 0.23
CA ARG A 223 0.07 -24.09 -0.74
C ARG A 223 -0.57 -25.30 -0.09
N GLU A 224 -0.13 -25.70 1.10
CA GLU A 224 -0.75 -26.79 1.87
C GLU A 224 -2.20 -26.47 2.26
N LEU A 225 -2.46 -25.24 2.69
CA LEU A 225 -3.82 -24.79 3.04
C LEU A 225 -4.76 -24.80 1.82
N LYS A 226 -4.28 -24.37 0.65
CA LYS A 226 -5.07 -24.40 -0.60
C LYS A 226 -5.47 -25.82 -1.02
N ALA A 227 -4.66 -26.82 -0.69
CA ALA A 227 -4.95 -28.22 -0.98
C ALA A 227 -5.96 -28.86 0.01
N ARG A 228 -6.32 -28.18 1.11
CA ARG A 228 -7.28 -28.72 2.10
C ARG A 228 -8.72 -28.63 1.58
N PRO A 229 -9.57 -29.65 1.87
CA PRO A 229 -11.00 -29.55 1.59
C PRO A 229 -11.63 -28.31 2.24
N GLY A 230 -12.44 -27.57 1.49
CA GLY A 230 -13.11 -26.37 1.97
C GLY A 230 -12.32 -25.07 1.82
N ALA A 231 -11.10 -25.10 1.28
CA ALA A 231 -10.29 -23.90 1.02
C ALA A 231 -11.01 -22.90 0.11
N ASP A 232 -11.66 -23.38 -0.93
CA ASP A 232 -12.39 -22.56 -1.91
C ASP A 232 -13.62 -21.86 -1.31
N ALA A 233 -14.16 -22.38 -0.20
CA ALA A 233 -15.34 -21.80 0.44
C ALA A 233 -15.02 -20.61 1.35
N LEU A 234 -13.76 -20.38 1.70
CA LEU A 234 -13.36 -19.32 2.64
C LEU A 234 -13.67 -17.93 2.10
N GLN A 235 -13.36 -17.69 0.82
CA GLN A 235 -13.56 -16.39 0.18
C GLN A 235 -15.02 -15.94 0.22
N ALA A 236 -15.97 -16.86 0.09
CA ALA A 236 -17.38 -16.55 0.17
C ALA A 236 -17.80 -15.91 1.51
N LYS A 237 -17.07 -16.19 2.60
CA LYS A 237 -17.32 -15.62 3.93
C LYS A 237 -16.45 -14.41 4.26
N CYS A 238 -15.13 -14.52 4.03
CA CYS A 238 -14.18 -13.49 4.44
C CYS A 238 -13.81 -12.51 3.32
N GLY A 239 -14.20 -12.76 2.07
CA GLY A 239 -13.89 -11.90 0.93
C GLY A 239 -12.48 -12.04 0.36
N LEU A 240 -11.61 -12.83 0.98
CA LEU A 240 -10.21 -12.94 0.63
C LEU A 240 -9.85 -14.33 0.11
N PRO A 241 -9.09 -14.47 -0.99
CA PRO A 241 -8.50 -15.73 -1.39
C PRO A 241 -7.32 -16.09 -0.45
N LEU A 242 -7.08 -17.39 -0.25
CA LEU A 242 -5.91 -17.86 0.48
C LEU A 242 -4.61 -17.41 -0.22
N SER A 243 -3.79 -16.65 0.51
CA SER A 243 -2.49 -16.16 0.05
C SER A 243 -1.59 -15.84 1.24
N THR A 244 -0.36 -15.43 0.99
CA THR A 244 0.54 -14.92 2.04
C THR A 244 0.12 -13.55 2.57
N TYR A 245 -0.80 -12.87 1.89
CA TYR A 245 -1.20 -11.49 2.18
C TYR A 245 -1.99 -11.33 3.48
N PRO A 246 -3.08 -12.09 3.77
CA PRO A 246 -3.86 -11.95 5.00
C PRO A 246 -3.08 -12.31 6.26
N SER A 247 -3.48 -11.75 7.40
CA SER A 247 -2.79 -11.92 8.69
C SER A 247 -2.74 -13.37 9.19
N CYS A 248 -3.76 -14.19 8.89
CA CYS A 248 -3.83 -15.58 9.34
C CYS A 248 -2.59 -16.40 8.95
N SER A 249 -2.07 -16.23 7.74
CA SER A 249 -0.91 -16.99 7.25
C SER A 249 0.35 -16.70 8.08
N LYS A 250 0.52 -15.46 8.52
CA LYS A 250 1.63 -14.99 9.35
C LYS A 250 1.51 -15.52 10.76
N LEU A 251 0.32 -15.48 11.35
CA LEU A 251 0.06 -16.07 12.68
C LEU A 251 0.35 -17.57 12.68
N LEU A 252 -0.14 -18.31 11.68
CA LEU A 252 0.10 -19.76 11.57
C LEU A 252 1.59 -20.07 11.45
N TRP A 253 2.32 -19.30 10.64
CA TRP A 253 3.77 -19.46 10.54
C TRP A 253 4.47 -19.22 11.89
N MET A 254 4.09 -18.16 12.64
CA MET A 254 4.66 -17.88 13.97
C MET A 254 4.38 -19.02 14.95
N LEU A 255 3.18 -19.59 14.94
CA LEU A 255 2.82 -20.74 15.81
C LEU A 255 3.64 -21.98 15.51
N GLN A 256 4.06 -22.18 14.25
CA GLN A 256 4.88 -23.34 13.86
C GLN A 256 6.38 -23.14 14.14
N HIS A 257 6.88 -21.90 14.05
CA HIS A 257 8.32 -21.63 14.00
C HIS A 257 8.85 -20.82 15.19
N VAL A 258 7.98 -20.23 16.02
CA VAL A 258 8.40 -19.37 17.15
C VAL A 258 7.95 -19.99 18.47
N PRO A 259 8.84 -20.67 19.21
CA PRO A 259 8.47 -21.41 20.42
C PRO A 259 7.75 -20.57 21.48
N ARG A 260 8.14 -19.30 21.66
CA ARG A 260 7.48 -18.40 22.65
C ARG A 260 6.06 -18.03 22.24
N VAL A 261 5.76 -17.91 20.93
CA VAL A 261 4.40 -17.69 20.44
C VAL A 261 3.54 -18.93 20.66
N LYS A 262 4.10 -20.11 20.35
CA LYS A 262 3.42 -21.39 20.60
C LYS A 262 3.14 -21.61 22.10
N ALA A 263 4.09 -21.30 22.97
CA ALA A 263 3.89 -21.40 24.42
C ALA A 263 2.80 -20.45 24.93
N ALA A 264 2.76 -19.22 24.47
CA ALA A 264 1.70 -18.26 24.80
C ALA A 264 0.32 -18.75 24.32
N TYR A 265 0.24 -19.31 23.11
CA TYR A 265 -0.98 -19.95 22.61
C TYR A 265 -1.44 -21.10 23.48
N ASP A 266 -0.53 -22.04 23.83
CA ASP A 266 -0.86 -23.20 24.65
C ASP A 266 -1.33 -22.80 26.05
N ASN A 267 -0.79 -21.71 26.61
CA ASN A 267 -1.16 -21.14 27.89
C ASN A 267 -2.38 -20.20 27.87
N GLY A 268 -2.95 -19.90 26.67
CA GLY A 268 -4.07 -18.99 26.52
C GLY A 268 -3.74 -17.51 26.79
N THR A 269 -2.44 -17.13 26.71
CA THR A 269 -1.99 -15.74 26.89
C THR A 269 -1.61 -15.04 25.58
N LEU A 270 -1.72 -15.76 24.45
CA LEU A 270 -1.45 -15.17 23.15
C LEU A 270 -2.49 -14.10 22.81
N ALA A 271 -2.07 -12.85 22.67
CA ALA A 271 -2.84 -11.80 22.02
C ALA A 271 -2.38 -11.63 20.57
N PHE A 272 -3.33 -11.42 19.70
CA PHE A 272 -3.16 -11.23 18.26
C PHE A 272 -3.84 -9.94 17.83
N GLY A 273 -3.26 -9.26 16.86
CA GLY A 273 -3.88 -8.12 16.20
C GLY A 273 -3.14 -7.71 14.94
N THR A 274 -3.76 -6.81 14.21
CA THR A 274 -3.14 -5.96 13.20
C THR A 274 -2.53 -4.73 13.87
N VAL A 275 -1.89 -3.86 13.12
CA VAL A 275 -1.17 -2.70 13.68
C VAL A 275 -2.11 -1.76 14.45
N ASP A 276 -3.36 -1.58 13.99
CA ASP A 276 -4.39 -0.82 14.71
C ASP A 276 -4.60 -1.31 16.16
N SER A 277 -4.83 -2.62 16.31
CA SER A 277 -5.06 -3.22 17.63
C SER A 277 -3.84 -3.04 18.55
N TRP A 278 -2.64 -3.19 18.01
CA TRP A 278 -1.40 -2.99 18.75
C TRP A 278 -1.22 -1.53 19.18
N LEU A 279 -1.42 -0.57 18.26
CA LEU A 279 -1.32 0.85 18.57
C LEU A 279 -2.37 1.28 19.59
N VAL A 280 -3.65 0.92 19.38
CA VAL A 280 -4.71 1.23 20.35
C VAL A 280 -4.38 0.66 21.72
N TYR A 281 -3.98 -0.62 21.78
CA TYR A 281 -3.60 -1.27 23.03
C TYR A 281 -2.45 -0.55 23.75
N LYS A 282 -1.39 -0.21 23.04
CA LYS A 282 -0.19 0.43 23.63
C LYS A 282 -0.41 1.89 24.00
N LEU A 283 -1.05 2.65 23.12
CA LEU A 283 -1.33 4.08 23.35
C LEU A 283 -2.31 4.32 24.50
N ASN A 284 -3.13 3.32 24.85
CA ASN A 284 -3.97 3.33 26.03
C ASN A 284 -3.25 2.94 27.34
N GLY A 285 -1.95 2.59 27.31
CA GLY A 285 -1.20 2.14 28.49
C GLY A 285 -1.08 0.61 28.60
N GLY A 286 -1.36 -0.14 27.55
CA GLY A 286 -1.13 -1.58 27.46
C GLY A 286 -1.99 -2.41 28.43
N PRO A 287 -1.38 -3.30 29.24
CA PRO A 287 -2.13 -4.24 30.09
C PRO A 287 -2.95 -3.55 31.19
N GLU A 288 -2.61 -2.34 31.58
CA GLU A 288 -3.29 -1.62 32.66
C GLU A 288 -4.75 -1.27 32.29
N ARG A 289 -4.99 -0.77 31.08
CA ARG A 289 -6.35 -0.46 30.58
C ARG A 289 -6.91 -1.55 29.70
N ASN A 290 -6.05 -2.37 29.10
CA ASN A 290 -6.38 -3.52 28.26
C ASN A 290 -7.43 -3.23 27.16
N VAL A 291 -7.30 -2.11 26.47
CA VAL A 291 -8.15 -1.75 25.33
C VAL A 291 -7.66 -2.53 24.10
N HIS A 292 -8.27 -3.70 23.87
CA HIS A 292 -7.91 -4.60 22.77
C HIS A 292 -9.07 -4.70 21.79
N VAL A 293 -9.06 -3.82 20.79
CA VAL A 293 -10.10 -3.66 19.77
C VAL A 293 -9.48 -3.54 18.38
N SER A 294 -10.26 -3.82 17.35
CA SER A 294 -9.93 -3.60 15.94
C SER A 294 -11.16 -3.08 15.21
N ASP A 295 -10.95 -2.27 14.18
CA ASP A 295 -12.03 -1.86 13.31
C ASP A 295 -12.32 -2.91 12.20
N PRO A 296 -13.52 -2.91 11.57
CA PRO A 296 -13.86 -3.91 10.57
C PRO A 296 -12.99 -3.83 9.30
N THR A 297 -12.39 -2.66 8.98
CA THR A 297 -11.52 -2.52 7.80
C THR A 297 -10.18 -3.20 7.98
N ASN A 298 -9.70 -3.32 9.22
CA ASN A 298 -8.54 -4.12 9.60
C ASN A 298 -8.92 -5.58 9.86
N ALA A 299 -9.99 -5.84 10.64
CA ALA A 299 -10.42 -7.19 10.97
C ALA A 299 -10.79 -8.02 9.72
N SER A 300 -11.38 -7.40 8.68
CA SER A 300 -11.67 -8.07 7.40
C SER A 300 -10.42 -8.57 6.66
N ARG A 301 -9.23 -8.07 7.03
CA ARG A 301 -7.96 -8.45 6.40
C ARG A 301 -7.29 -9.65 7.09
N THR A 302 -7.88 -10.18 8.14
CA THR A 302 -7.31 -11.29 8.92
C THR A 302 -7.63 -12.68 8.38
N MET A 303 -8.68 -12.85 7.57
CA MET A 303 -9.38 -14.09 7.18
C MET A 303 -10.13 -14.78 8.33
N PHE A 304 -10.28 -14.13 9.48
CA PHE A 304 -11.06 -14.66 10.61
C PHE A 304 -12.44 -14.04 10.70
N MET A 305 -12.66 -12.88 10.07
CA MET A 305 -13.93 -12.15 10.11
C MET A 305 -14.84 -12.53 8.93
N ASN A 306 -16.12 -12.72 9.22
CA ASN A 306 -17.16 -12.89 8.23
C ASN A 306 -17.72 -11.52 7.82
N LEU A 307 -17.70 -11.22 6.52
CA LEU A 307 -18.16 -9.92 5.99
C LEU A 307 -19.64 -9.63 6.22
N ASN A 308 -20.47 -10.67 6.38
CA ASN A 308 -21.92 -10.46 6.59
C ASN A 308 -22.27 -10.17 8.04
N THR A 309 -21.52 -10.71 9.01
CA THR A 309 -21.78 -10.53 10.44
C THR A 309 -20.89 -9.44 11.06
N LEU A 310 -19.81 -9.05 10.41
CA LEU A 310 -18.76 -8.17 10.91
C LEU A 310 -18.17 -8.63 12.25
N ASP A 311 -18.11 -9.94 12.44
CA ASP A 311 -17.50 -10.56 13.62
C ASP A 311 -16.71 -11.80 13.21
N TYR A 312 -15.89 -12.30 14.10
CA TYR A 312 -15.10 -13.52 13.89
C TYR A 312 -15.99 -14.75 13.69
N ASP A 313 -15.66 -15.55 12.68
CA ASP A 313 -16.40 -16.77 12.31
C ASP A 313 -15.61 -17.99 12.74
N ASP A 314 -16.20 -18.78 13.66
CA ASP A 314 -15.56 -19.98 14.20
C ASP A 314 -15.24 -21.02 13.12
N SER A 315 -15.99 -21.06 12.02
CA SER A 315 -15.70 -21.98 10.92
C SER A 315 -14.46 -21.54 10.12
N LEU A 316 -14.21 -20.22 9.98
CA LEU A 316 -12.99 -19.69 9.39
C LEU A 316 -11.78 -20.02 10.29
N ILE A 317 -11.89 -19.77 11.60
CA ILE A 317 -10.82 -20.04 12.57
C ILE A 317 -10.50 -21.55 12.64
N SER A 318 -11.54 -22.39 12.66
CA SER A 318 -11.40 -23.85 12.71
C SER A 318 -10.77 -24.44 11.45
N PHE A 319 -11.00 -23.85 10.28
CA PHE A 319 -10.31 -24.25 9.03
C PHE A 319 -8.79 -24.20 9.20
N PHE A 320 -8.29 -23.19 9.89
CA PHE A 320 -6.86 -23.02 10.18
C PHE A 320 -6.38 -23.89 11.36
N GLN A 321 -7.23 -24.75 11.92
CA GLN A 321 -6.93 -25.60 13.08
C GLN A 321 -6.54 -24.80 14.33
N LEU A 322 -7.11 -23.63 14.47
CA LEU A 322 -6.92 -22.76 15.62
C LEU A 322 -8.05 -22.96 16.63
N ASP A 323 -7.69 -23.00 17.91
CA ASP A 323 -8.63 -22.96 19.02
C ASP A 323 -8.84 -21.50 19.44
N ARG A 324 -10.02 -20.96 19.16
CA ARG A 324 -10.37 -19.57 19.47
C ARG A 324 -10.19 -19.24 20.95
N SER A 325 -10.40 -20.20 21.85
CA SER A 325 -10.27 -20.01 23.30
C SER A 325 -8.82 -19.76 23.76
N LYS A 326 -7.84 -20.06 22.92
CA LYS A 326 -6.41 -19.90 23.18
C LYS A 326 -5.82 -18.62 22.59
N ILE A 327 -6.62 -17.84 21.86
CA ILE A 327 -6.18 -16.60 21.22
C ILE A 327 -7.06 -15.47 21.73
N ASN A 328 -6.43 -14.45 22.32
CA ASN A 328 -7.11 -13.20 22.61
C ASN A 328 -7.18 -12.40 21.31
N LEU A 329 -8.32 -12.50 20.59
CA LEU A 329 -8.63 -11.70 19.42
C LEU A 329 -9.17 -10.34 19.86
N PRO A 330 -8.86 -9.25 19.15
CA PRO A 330 -9.42 -7.93 19.45
C PRO A 330 -10.93 -7.94 19.22
N LYS A 331 -11.68 -7.25 20.07
CA LYS A 331 -13.11 -7.03 19.82
C LYS A 331 -13.28 -6.19 18.56
N VAL A 332 -14.07 -6.65 17.61
CA VAL A 332 -14.42 -5.85 16.41
C VAL A 332 -15.40 -4.76 16.83
N VAL A 333 -15.04 -3.50 16.53
CA VAL A 333 -15.82 -2.31 16.88
C VAL A 333 -15.95 -1.39 15.68
N LYS A 334 -16.88 -0.43 15.68
CA LYS A 334 -17.08 0.47 14.54
C LYS A 334 -15.85 1.32 14.24
N SER A 335 -15.60 1.63 12.97
CA SER A 335 -14.45 2.46 12.54
C SER A 335 -14.50 3.90 13.09
N SER A 336 -15.67 4.39 13.49
CA SER A 336 -15.89 5.70 14.11
C SER A 336 -16.82 5.52 15.30
N ASP A 337 -16.29 5.67 16.53
CA ASP A 337 -17.07 5.51 17.77
C ASP A 337 -16.40 6.33 18.89
N PRO A 338 -17.18 7.13 19.65
CA PRO A 338 -16.63 8.03 20.66
C PRO A 338 -16.11 7.35 21.93
N THR A 339 -16.37 6.05 22.14
CA THR A 339 -16.22 5.41 23.46
C THR A 339 -15.33 4.18 23.49
N VAL A 340 -15.18 3.45 22.37
CA VAL A 340 -14.63 2.08 22.37
C VAL A 340 -13.11 2.00 22.27
N TYR A 341 -12.46 3.06 21.78
CA TYR A 341 -11.01 3.06 21.54
C TYR A 341 -10.19 3.62 22.71
N GLY A 342 -10.84 4.15 23.74
CA GLY A 342 -10.18 4.73 24.91
C GLY A 342 -9.54 6.11 24.64
N SER A 343 -8.40 6.38 25.27
CA SER A 343 -7.69 7.68 25.15
C SER A 343 -6.18 7.49 25.30
N LEU A 344 -5.42 8.42 24.76
CA LEU A 344 -3.97 8.44 24.93
C LEU A 344 -3.61 8.46 26.43
N ALA A 345 -2.78 7.53 26.89
CA ALA A 345 -2.42 7.39 28.29
C ALA A 345 -1.39 8.43 28.73
N GLU A 346 -0.51 8.85 27.82
CA GLU A 346 0.66 9.69 28.12
C GLU A 346 1.01 10.63 26.96
N GLY A 347 2.03 11.48 27.14
CA GLY A 347 2.55 12.39 26.13
C GLY A 347 1.78 13.71 26.05
N ALA A 348 2.09 14.49 25.01
CA ALA A 348 1.54 15.85 24.81
C ALA A 348 0.02 15.91 24.65
N LEU A 349 -0.61 14.81 24.25
CA LEU A 349 -2.05 14.65 24.07
C LEU A 349 -2.68 13.68 25.08
N ALA A 350 -2.06 13.49 26.25
CA ALA A 350 -2.62 12.61 27.31
C ALA A 350 -4.07 12.99 27.64
N GLY A 351 -4.95 11.98 27.67
CA GLY A 351 -6.38 12.14 27.92
C GLY A 351 -7.23 12.46 26.68
N VAL A 352 -6.62 12.82 25.53
CA VAL A 352 -7.39 13.02 24.30
C VAL A 352 -7.94 11.68 23.82
N PRO A 353 -9.26 11.56 23.52
CA PRO A 353 -9.86 10.30 23.12
C PRO A 353 -9.42 9.86 21.73
N ILE A 354 -9.22 8.55 21.58
CA ILE A 354 -9.12 7.90 20.27
C ILE A 354 -10.54 7.53 19.87
N THR A 355 -11.01 7.98 18.70
CA THR A 355 -12.42 7.82 18.32
C THR A 355 -12.63 7.38 16.88
N GLY A 356 -11.55 7.16 16.13
CA GLY A 356 -11.58 6.67 14.75
C GLY A 356 -10.43 5.72 14.49
N CYS A 357 -10.71 4.64 13.75
CA CYS A 357 -9.69 3.72 13.26
C CYS A 357 -10.10 3.18 11.90
N LEU A 358 -9.16 3.18 10.94
CA LEU A 358 -9.35 2.68 9.59
C LEU A 358 -8.02 2.11 9.06
N GLY A 359 -8.08 0.99 8.34
CA GLY A 359 -6.95 0.58 7.51
C GLY A 359 -6.62 1.64 6.45
N ASP A 360 -5.36 1.75 6.07
CA ASP A 360 -4.82 2.83 5.22
C ASP A 360 -5.60 3.06 3.91
N GLN A 361 -5.97 1.98 3.23
CA GLN A 361 -6.68 2.09 1.96
C GLN A 361 -8.15 2.49 2.14
N SER A 362 -8.78 2.06 3.22
CA SER A 362 -10.12 2.48 3.63
C SER A 362 -10.14 3.94 4.06
N ALA A 363 -9.14 4.36 4.82
CA ALA A 363 -8.94 5.75 5.19
C ALA A 363 -8.75 6.64 3.95
N ALA A 364 -7.93 6.21 2.97
CA ALA A 364 -7.77 6.94 1.71
C ALA A 364 -9.10 7.05 0.93
N LEU A 365 -9.94 6.02 0.92
CA LEU A 365 -11.27 6.09 0.30
C LEU A 365 -12.17 7.12 1.00
N VAL A 366 -12.19 7.13 2.34
CA VAL A 366 -12.93 8.11 3.14
C VAL A 366 -12.41 9.53 2.91
N GLY A 367 -11.08 9.73 2.94
CA GLY A 367 -10.45 11.03 2.69
C GLY A 367 -10.65 11.55 1.26
N GLN A 368 -10.82 10.66 0.30
CA GLN A 368 -11.22 10.95 -1.08
C GLN A 368 -12.75 11.07 -1.24
N LYS A 369 -13.50 11.03 -0.16
CA LYS A 369 -14.96 11.16 -0.15
C LYS A 369 -15.69 10.09 -0.97
N GLY A 370 -15.15 8.88 -0.99
CA GLY A 370 -15.74 7.72 -1.66
C GLY A 370 -17.00 7.20 -0.94
N PHE A 371 -17.97 8.07 -0.64
CA PHE A 371 -19.16 7.74 0.15
C PHE A 371 -20.29 7.15 -0.66
N GLU A 372 -20.30 7.35 -1.97
CA GLU A 372 -21.35 6.84 -2.85
C GLU A 372 -20.90 5.55 -3.56
N PRO A 373 -21.82 4.57 -3.73
CA PRO A 373 -21.54 3.41 -4.55
C PRO A 373 -21.21 3.80 -6.00
N GLY A 374 -20.15 3.21 -6.56
CA GLY A 374 -19.67 3.57 -7.90
C GLY A 374 -18.50 4.55 -7.89
N LEU A 375 -18.10 5.08 -6.73
CA LEU A 375 -16.89 5.87 -6.59
C LEU A 375 -15.69 4.97 -6.30
N ALA A 376 -14.58 5.24 -6.96
CA ALA A 376 -13.32 4.55 -6.75
C ALA A 376 -12.19 5.53 -6.43
N LYS A 377 -11.22 5.02 -5.66
CA LYS A 377 -9.95 5.71 -5.47
C LYS A 377 -8.79 4.82 -5.90
N ASN A 378 -7.69 5.42 -6.34
CA ASN A 378 -6.42 4.74 -6.56
C ASN A 378 -5.28 5.51 -5.93
N THR A 379 -4.58 4.89 -4.99
CA THR A 379 -3.35 5.43 -4.41
C THR A 379 -2.15 4.93 -5.22
N TYR A 380 -1.47 5.83 -5.92
CA TYR A 380 -0.32 5.58 -6.78
C TYR A 380 0.98 5.71 -5.98
N GLY A 381 1.34 4.67 -5.25
CA GLY A 381 2.58 4.56 -4.45
C GLY A 381 3.67 3.74 -5.14
N THR A 382 4.42 2.95 -4.37
CA THR A 382 5.36 1.94 -4.88
C THR A 382 4.64 0.93 -5.77
N GLY A 383 3.48 0.44 -5.31
CA GLY A 383 2.43 -0.19 -6.09
C GLY A 383 1.19 0.70 -6.14
N CYS A 384 0.07 0.18 -6.62
CA CYS A 384 -1.21 0.85 -6.53
C CYS A 384 -2.22 0.02 -5.74
N PHE A 385 -3.11 0.74 -5.05
CA PHE A 385 -4.23 0.13 -4.33
C PHE A 385 -5.52 0.85 -4.71
N LEU A 386 -6.40 0.09 -5.38
CA LEU A 386 -7.69 0.56 -5.83
C LEU A 386 -8.77 0.04 -4.89
N LEU A 387 -9.59 0.95 -4.38
CA LEU A 387 -10.83 0.61 -3.68
C LEU A 387 -12.02 1.19 -4.41
N TYR A 388 -13.04 0.38 -4.56
CA TYR A 388 -14.30 0.72 -5.23
C TYR A 388 -15.47 0.48 -4.28
N ASN A 389 -16.22 1.52 -3.94
CA ASN A 389 -17.38 1.44 -3.06
C ASN A 389 -18.52 0.67 -3.73
N VAL A 390 -18.90 -0.47 -3.18
CA VAL A 390 -20.00 -1.31 -3.68
C VAL A 390 -21.33 -1.08 -2.93
N GLY A 391 -21.32 -0.29 -1.86
CA GLY A 391 -22.50 0.02 -1.02
C GLY A 391 -22.61 -0.86 0.22
N GLU A 392 -23.83 -0.99 0.75
CA GLU A 392 -24.13 -1.58 2.06
C GLU A 392 -24.16 -3.12 2.09
N LYS A 393 -23.84 -3.79 0.98
CA LYS A 393 -23.78 -5.26 0.90
C LYS A 393 -22.45 -5.70 0.33
N PRO A 394 -21.80 -6.72 0.90
CA PRO A 394 -20.56 -7.23 0.34
C PRO A 394 -20.80 -7.86 -1.03
N VAL A 395 -19.87 -7.64 -1.95
CA VAL A 395 -19.81 -8.28 -3.26
C VAL A 395 -18.58 -9.19 -3.26
N ILE A 396 -18.79 -10.49 -3.39
CA ILE A 396 -17.70 -11.46 -3.50
C ILE A 396 -17.29 -11.53 -4.96
N SER A 397 -16.02 -11.19 -5.23
CA SER A 397 -15.50 -11.13 -6.58
C SER A 397 -15.41 -12.50 -7.23
N THR A 398 -15.77 -12.56 -8.52
CA THR A 398 -15.54 -13.70 -9.42
C THR A 398 -14.45 -13.39 -10.46
N HIS A 399 -13.89 -12.18 -10.42
CA HIS A 399 -12.87 -11.69 -11.35
C HIS A 399 -11.52 -11.41 -10.66
N GLY A 400 -11.22 -12.10 -9.54
CA GLY A 400 -9.92 -12.05 -8.89
C GLY A 400 -9.69 -10.85 -7.95
N LEU A 401 -10.73 -10.08 -7.60
CA LEU A 401 -10.62 -8.98 -6.65
C LEU A 401 -10.79 -9.46 -5.20
N LEU A 402 -10.41 -8.62 -4.25
CA LEU A 402 -10.67 -8.82 -2.84
C LEU A 402 -11.96 -8.09 -2.46
N ALA A 403 -12.76 -8.69 -1.57
CA ALA A 403 -13.87 -7.99 -0.94
C ALA A 403 -13.48 -7.63 0.50
N THR A 404 -13.81 -6.42 0.92
CA THR A 404 -13.41 -5.88 2.23
C THR A 404 -14.46 -4.89 2.76
N VAL A 405 -14.35 -4.52 4.03
CA VAL A 405 -15.13 -3.41 4.58
C VAL A 405 -14.47 -2.10 4.15
N ALA A 406 -15.25 -1.18 3.62
CA ALA A 406 -14.79 0.17 3.28
C ALA A 406 -14.72 1.06 4.54
N TYR A 407 -15.80 1.07 5.33
CA TYR A 407 -15.89 1.74 6.63
C TYR A 407 -17.19 1.32 7.34
N ASP A 408 -17.21 1.41 8.68
CA ASP A 408 -18.41 1.20 9.51
C ASP A 408 -18.51 2.30 10.55
N PHE A 409 -19.29 3.35 10.26
CA PHE A 409 -19.46 4.52 11.14
C PHE A 409 -20.64 4.36 12.08
N ALA A 410 -20.51 4.87 13.32
CA ALA A 410 -21.58 4.85 14.29
C ALA A 410 -22.88 5.50 13.75
N GLY A 411 -24.02 4.89 14.05
CA GLY A 411 -25.31 5.36 13.57
C GLY A 411 -25.61 5.10 12.09
N ARG A 412 -24.71 4.44 11.35
CA ARG A 412 -24.86 4.11 9.93
C ARG A 412 -24.70 2.61 9.68
N LYS A 413 -25.11 2.16 8.50
CA LYS A 413 -24.81 0.81 8.04
C LYS A 413 -23.37 0.74 7.54
N PRO A 414 -22.74 -0.45 7.65
CA PRO A 414 -21.43 -0.68 7.09
C PRO A 414 -21.44 -0.53 5.57
N VAL A 415 -20.33 -0.06 5.03
CA VAL A 415 -20.11 0.05 3.58
C VAL A 415 -18.95 -0.87 3.20
N TYR A 416 -19.07 -1.52 2.04
CA TYR A 416 -18.12 -2.50 1.54
C TYR A 416 -17.42 -1.99 0.28
N ALA A 417 -16.25 -2.55 0.03
CA ALA A 417 -15.47 -2.24 -1.17
C ALA A 417 -14.96 -3.52 -1.84
N LEU A 418 -14.82 -3.45 -3.16
CA LEU A 418 -13.91 -4.30 -3.91
C LEU A 418 -12.52 -3.66 -3.92
N GLU A 419 -11.49 -4.47 -3.80
CA GLU A 419 -10.09 -4.03 -3.81
C GLU A 419 -9.28 -4.79 -4.84
N GLY A 420 -8.48 -4.06 -5.60
CA GLY A 420 -7.44 -4.59 -6.46
C GLY A 420 -6.13 -3.90 -6.20
N SER A 421 -5.02 -4.60 -6.39
CA SER A 421 -3.69 -4.06 -6.18
C SER A 421 -2.76 -4.33 -7.36
N ILE A 422 -1.86 -3.40 -7.60
CA ILE A 422 -0.79 -3.47 -8.60
C ILE A 422 0.53 -3.48 -7.84
N ALA A 423 1.32 -4.53 -8.04
CA ALA A 423 2.59 -4.68 -7.32
C ALA A 423 3.65 -3.65 -7.76
N VAL A 424 3.64 -3.30 -9.05
CA VAL A 424 4.68 -2.46 -9.68
C VAL A 424 4.05 -1.24 -10.33
N ALA A 425 4.17 -0.09 -9.66
CA ALA A 425 3.79 1.24 -10.16
C ALA A 425 5.00 2.18 -10.04
N GLY A 426 5.10 2.97 -8.97
CA GLY A 426 6.27 3.81 -8.72
C GLY A 426 7.58 3.03 -8.60
N SER A 427 7.53 1.74 -8.23
CA SER A 427 8.70 0.86 -8.28
C SER A 427 9.20 0.61 -9.70
N GLY A 428 8.33 0.64 -10.72
CA GLY A 428 8.73 0.62 -12.14
C GLY A 428 9.49 1.88 -12.54
N VAL A 429 9.06 3.04 -12.06
CA VAL A 429 9.79 4.31 -12.23
C VAL A 429 11.16 4.24 -11.54
N LYS A 430 11.20 3.76 -10.29
CA LYS A 430 12.48 3.57 -9.55
C LYS A 430 13.41 2.58 -10.25
N PHE A 431 12.87 1.54 -10.89
CA PHE A 431 13.67 0.60 -11.68
C PHE A 431 14.37 1.30 -12.85
N LEU A 432 13.67 2.18 -13.59
CA LEU A 432 14.30 2.95 -14.65
C LEU A 432 15.42 3.87 -14.12
N MET A 433 15.24 4.46 -12.92
CA MET A 433 16.23 5.31 -12.27
C MET A 433 17.43 4.50 -11.77
N ASN A 434 17.17 3.60 -10.82
CA ASN A 434 18.21 2.98 -10.00
C ASN A 434 18.93 1.82 -10.70
N ASN A 435 18.19 1.05 -11.53
CA ASN A 435 18.73 -0.14 -12.19
C ASN A 435 19.19 0.16 -13.61
N LEU A 436 18.48 1.02 -14.35
CA LEU A 436 18.80 1.31 -15.75
C LEU A 436 19.48 2.67 -15.95
N GLY A 437 19.51 3.55 -14.94
CA GLY A 437 20.17 4.85 -15.01
C GLY A 437 19.56 5.79 -16.06
N PHE A 438 18.23 5.79 -16.22
CA PHE A 438 17.55 6.61 -17.22
C PHE A 438 17.49 8.08 -16.80
N ALA A 439 17.31 8.34 -15.51
CA ALA A 439 17.15 9.67 -14.94
C ALA A 439 17.54 9.66 -13.45
N GLU A 440 17.79 10.86 -12.88
CA GLU A 440 18.24 11.02 -11.49
C GLU A 440 17.08 11.15 -10.48
N SER A 441 15.86 11.40 -10.97
CA SER A 441 14.66 11.54 -10.12
C SER A 441 13.41 10.99 -10.79
N SER A 442 12.39 10.70 -10.00
CA SER A 442 11.08 10.24 -10.53
C SER A 442 10.42 11.32 -11.40
N ALA A 443 10.61 12.61 -11.08
CA ALA A 443 10.13 13.71 -11.90
C ALA A 443 10.82 13.72 -13.28
N ALA A 444 12.15 13.55 -13.31
CA ALA A 444 12.91 13.49 -14.55
C ALA A 444 12.54 12.28 -15.43
N VAL A 445 12.06 11.15 -14.86
CA VAL A 445 11.47 10.06 -15.65
C VAL A 445 10.15 10.51 -16.31
N GLY A 446 9.32 11.29 -15.61
CA GLY A 446 8.11 11.89 -16.16
C GLY A 446 8.44 12.82 -17.33
N GLU A 447 9.36 13.77 -17.14
CA GLU A 447 9.85 14.68 -18.17
C GLU A 447 10.40 13.91 -19.38
N LEU A 448 11.18 12.85 -19.15
CA LEU A 448 11.69 11.98 -20.20
C LEU A 448 10.56 11.31 -21.00
N ALA A 449 9.48 10.89 -20.34
CA ALA A 449 8.30 10.33 -21.01
C ALA A 449 7.53 11.36 -21.86
N GLU A 450 7.62 12.64 -21.51
CA GLU A 450 7.02 13.76 -22.25
C GLU A 450 7.84 14.20 -23.47
N THR A 451 9.10 13.74 -23.62
CA THR A 451 9.94 14.06 -24.80
C THR A 451 9.47 13.36 -26.08
N VAL A 452 8.49 12.46 -25.98
CA VAL A 452 7.95 11.69 -27.11
C VAL A 452 6.42 11.78 -27.13
N ASP A 453 5.85 11.78 -28.33
CA ASP A 453 4.40 11.93 -28.53
C ASP A 453 3.61 10.68 -28.08
N ASP A 454 4.20 9.49 -28.24
CA ASP A 454 3.62 8.21 -27.88
C ASP A 454 4.69 7.22 -27.37
N ASN A 455 4.35 5.96 -27.16
CA ASN A 455 5.28 4.93 -26.70
C ASN A 455 6.14 4.33 -27.85
N GLY A 456 6.09 4.86 -29.07
CA GLY A 456 6.88 4.36 -30.21
C GLY A 456 6.61 2.89 -30.57
N GLY A 457 5.46 2.36 -30.18
CA GLY A 457 5.15 0.93 -30.32
C GLY A 457 5.72 0.05 -29.21
N VAL A 458 6.39 0.60 -28.20
CA VAL A 458 6.90 -0.14 -27.04
C VAL A 458 5.76 -0.49 -26.10
N VAL A 459 5.74 -1.71 -25.59
CA VAL A 459 4.86 -2.17 -24.51
C VAL A 459 5.72 -2.71 -23.38
N PHE A 460 5.48 -2.24 -22.17
CA PHE A 460 6.13 -2.77 -20.98
C PHE A 460 5.11 -3.51 -20.11
N VAL A 461 5.35 -4.77 -19.82
CA VAL A 461 4.66 -5.57 -18.81
C VAL A 461 5.51 -5.54 -17.54
N THR A 462 5.14 -4.75 -16.56
CA THR A 462 5.95 -4.52 -15.34
C THR A 462 5.72 -5.59 -14.27
N ALA A 463 5.74 -6.85 -14.67
CA ALA A 463 5.46 -8.01 -13.81
C ALA A 463 6.71 -8.51 -13.09
N PHE A 464 7.42 -7.66 -12.30
CA PHE A 464 8.69 -8.04 -11.66
C PHE A 464 8.59 -9.22 -10.69
N SER A 465 7.42 -9.40 -10.07
CA SER A 465 7.12 -10.52 -9.16
C SER A 465 5.80 -11.20 -9.54
N GLY A 466 5.49 -11.30 -10.84
CA GLY A 466 4.19 -11.73 -11.32
C GLY A 466 3.20 -10.57 -11.44
N LEU A 467 1.97 -10.88 -11.84
CA LEU A 467 0.83 -9.96 -11.88
C LEU A 467 -0.20 -10.34 -10.82
N PHE A 468 -0.69 -9.35 -10.09
CA PHE A 468 -1.77 -9.50 -9.12
C PHE A 468 -3.15 -9.42 -9.78
N ALA A 469 -4.16 -8.96 -9.06
CA ALA A 469 -5.51 -8.81 -9.57
C ALA A 469 -5.53 -8.01 -10.90
N PRO A 470 -6.40 -8.39 -11.85
CA PRO A 470 -7.28 -9.56 -11.84
C PRO A 470 -6.61 -10.82 -12.40
N TYR A 471 -5.35 -10.76 -12.83
CA TYR A 471 -4.69 -11.82 -13.62
C TYR A 471 -4.20 -13.00 -12.77
N TRP A 472 -3.59 -12.74 -11.61
CA TRP A 472 -2.98 -13.75 -10.71
C TRP A 472 -2.02 -14.69 -11.43
N ILE A 473 -1.12 -14.13 -12.26
CA ILE A 473 -0.11 -14.88 -13.03
C ILE A 473 1.24 -14.78 -12.31
N ASP A 474 1.73 -15.89 -11.78
CA ASP A 474 2.96 -15.96 -10.99
C ASP A 474 4.21 -16.19 -11.84
N ASP A 475 4.07 -16.78 -13.03
CA ASP A 475 5.14 -17.21 -13.95
C ASP A 475 5.43 -16.21 -15.07
N VAL A 476 5.01 -14.95 -14.91
CA VAL A 476 5.38 -13.83 -15.76
C VAL A 476 6.46 -12.96 -15.08
N ARG A 477 7.34 -12.37 -15.90
CA ARG A 477 8.36 -11.40 -15.43
C ARG A 477 8.31 -10.13 -16.27
N GLY A 478 9.00 -9.08 -15.76
CA GLY A 478 9.10 -7.80 -16.47
C GLY A 478 9.62 -7.99 -17.89
N THR A 479 8.81 -7.58 -18.89
CA THR A 479 9.10 -7.81 -20.31
C THR A 479 8.79 -6.56 -21.12
N ILE A 480 9.75 -6.15 -21.97
CA ILE A 480 9.59 -5.04 -22.91
C ILE A 480 9.47 -5.60 -24.31
N LEU A 481 8.38 -5.27 -25.01
CA LEU A 481 8.06 -5.72 -26.36
C LEU A 481 7.97 -4.51 -27.31
N GLY A 482 8.12 -4.74 -28.62
CA GLY A 482 7.94 -3.74 -29.64
C GLY A 482 9.11 -2.76 -29.81
N VAL A 483 10.30 -3.11 -29.27
CA VAL A 483 11.53 -2.30 -29.43
C VAL A 483 12.02 -2.36 -30.88
N THR A 484 12.35 -1.18 -31.44
CA THR A 484 12.91 -1.03 -32.80
C THR A 484 14.10 -0.08 -32.77
N GLN A 485 14.74 0.17 -33.90
CA GLN A 485 15.82 1.17 -34.00
C GLN A 485 15.34 2.62 -33.75
N TYR A 486 14.05 2.87 -33.83
CA TYR A 486 13.41 4.17 -33.50
C TYR A 486 13.26 4.39 -32.00
N THR A 487 13.30 3.30 -31.20
CA THR A 487 13.02 3.35 -29.78
C THR A 487 14.07 4.18 -29.03
N GLN A 488 13.61 5.13 -28.22
CA GLN A 488 14.40 5.99 -27.34
C GLN A 488 14.05 5.75 -25.87
N LYS A 489 14.86 6.28 -24.96
CA LYS A 489 14.58 6.22 -23.50
C LYS A 489 13.19 6.76 -23.15
N GLY A 490 12.76 7.84 -23.82
CA GLY A 490 11.43 8.45 -23.64
C GLY A 490 10.29 7.47 -23.91
N HIS A 491 10.38 6.66 -24.97
CA HIS A 491 9.38 5.64 -25.30
C HIS A 491 9.25 4.57 -24.20
N ILE A 492 10.38 4.14 -23.62
CA ILE A 492 10.40 3.15 -22.52
C ILE A 492 9.87 3.78 -21.24
N ALA A 493 10.25 5.02 -20.92
CA ALA A 493 9.73 5.76 -19.78
C ALA A 493 8.20 5.91 -19.88
N ARG A 494 7.69 6.30 -21.04
CA ARG A 494 6.25 6.42 -21.31
C ARG A 494 5.53 5.07 -21.19
N ALA A 495 6.06 4.01 -21.78
CA ALA A 495 5.50 2.66 -21.67
C ALA A 495 5.46 2.16 -20.21
N THR A 496 6.40 2.61 -19.35
CA THR A 496 6.41 2.29 -17.91
C THR A 496 5.26 2.96 -17.17
N LEU A 497 4.98 4.24 -17.44
CA LEU A 497 3.83 4.95 -16.87
C LEU A 497 2.51 4.34 -17.36
N GLU A 498 2.41 4.08 -18.66
CA GLU A 498 1.25 3.46 -19.30
C GLU A 498 0.95 2.05 -18.75
N ALA A 499 1.98 1.25 -18.43
CA ALA A 499 1.80 -0.08 -17.84
C ALA A 499 0.99 -0.06 -16.54
N THR A 500 1.21 0.94 -15.69
CA THR A 500 0.41 1.15 -14.47
C THR A 500 -1.03 1.54 -14.81
N CYS A 501 -1.22 2.38 -15.83
CA CYS A 501 -2.56 2.79 -16.27
C CYS A 501 -3.37 1.63 -16.86
N TYR A 502 -2.73 0.73 -17.61
CA TYR A 502 -3.38 -0.48 -18.14
C TYR A 502 -3.77 -1.45 -17.04
N GLN A 503 -2.89 -1.71 -16.06
CA GLN A 503 -3.23 -2.56 -14.92
C GLN A 503 -4.39 -1.96 -14.09
N THR A 504 -4.38 -0.63 -13.89
CA THR A 504 -5.50 0.09 -13.25
C THR A 504 -6.81 -0.13 -14.01
N LYS A 505 -6.79 0.00 -15.34
CA LYS A 505 -7.98 -0.27 -16.17
C LYS A 505 -8.48 -1.70 -16.02
N ALA A 506 -7.59 -2.70 -16.05
CA ALA A 506 -7.97 -4.10 -15.88
C ALA A 506 -8.70 -4.35 -14.55
N ILE A 507 -8.22 -3.74 -13.46
CA ILE A 507 -8.85 -3.84 -12.15
C ILE A 507 -10.21 -3.14 -12.14
N LEU A 508 -10.32 -1.94 -12.70
CA LEU A 508 -11.58 -1.18 -12.75
C LEU A 508 -12.64 -1.90 -13.60
N ASP A 509 -12.23 -2.49 -14.73
CA ASP A 509 -13.13 -3.31 -15.57
C ASP A 509 -13.64 -4.56 -14.80
N ALA A 510 -12.81 -5.18 -13.96
CA ALA A 510 -13.22 -6.27 -13.08
C ALA A 510 -14.18 -5.80 -11.98
N MET A 511 -13.93 -4.62 -11.38
CA MET A 511 -14.80 -4.01 -10.37
C MET A 511 -16.20 -3.71 -10.93
N GLU A 512 -16.27 -3.16 -12.13
CA GLU A 512 -17.54 -2.88 -12.82
C GLU A 512 -18.30 -4.17 -13.12
N LYS A 513 -17.63 -5.22 -13.60
CA LYS A 513 -18.25 -6.53 -13.86
C LYS A 513 -18.81 -7.19 -12.61
N ASP A 514 -18.05 -7.18 -11.50
CA ASP A 514 -18.47 -7.82 -10.25
C ASP A 514 -19.57 -7.03 -9.53
N SER A 515 -19.52 -5.69 -9.54
CA SER A 515 -20.50 -4.84 -8.87
C SER A 515 -21.77 -4.59 -9.68
N GLY A 516 -21.70 -4.75 -11.01
CA GLY A 516 -22.77 -4.38 -11.93
C GLY A 516 -23.06 -2.86 -11.98
N LYS A 517 -22.15 -2.02 -11.47
CA LYS A 517 -22.30 -0.56 -11.43
C LYS A 517 -21.17 0.10 -12.19
N ALA A 518 -21.54 1.05 -13.06
CA ALA A 518 -20.56 1.83 -13.81
C ALA A 518 -19.74 2.74 -12.88
N LEU A 519 -18.46 2.81 -13.15
CA LEU A 519 -17.55 3.75 -12.51
C LEU A 519 -17.87 5.18 -12.95
N GLN A 520 -18.01 6.11 -12.02
CA GLN A 520 -18.38 7.50 -12.30
C GLN A 520 -17.16 8.41 -12.44
N ALA A 521 -16.19 8.26 -11.54
CA ALA A 521 -14.93 9.01 -11.51
C ALA A 521 -13.89 8.20 -10.75
N LEU A 522 -12.62 8.44 -11.06
CA LEU A 522 -11.49 7.88 -10.32
C LEU A 522 -10.80 8.99 -9.53
N ALA A 523 -10.90 8.94 -8.20
CA ALA A 523 -10.11 9.80 -7.34
C ALA A 523 -8.68 9.24 -7.20
N VAL A 524 -7.66 10.10 -7.24
CA VAL A 524 -6.26 9.67 -7.23
C VAL A 524 -5.41 10.44 -6.23
N ASP A 525 -4.46 9.74 -5.62
CA ASP A 525 -3.44 10.30 -4.74
C ASP A 525 -2.12 9.52 -4.85
N GLY A 526 -1.15 9.84 -3.99
CA GLY A 526 0.17 9.20 -4.00
C GLY A 526 1.15 9.83 -4.99
N GLY A 527 2.44 9.45 -4.86
CA GLY A 527 3.55 10.13 -5.53
C GLY A 527 3.49 10.12 -7.05
N MET A 528 3.08 9.00 -7.67
CA MET A 528 3.02 8.87 -9.13
C MET A 528 1.85 9.68 -9.74
N SER A 529 0.81 10.03 -8.94
CA SER A 529 -0.27 10.91 -9.38
C SER A 529 0.19 12.34 -9.68
N ASN A 530 1.45 12.70 -9.33
CA ASN A 530 2.06 13.99 -9.68
C ASN A 530 2.31 14.15 -11.18
N SER A 531 2.45 13.07 -11.94
CA SER A 531 2.62 13.12 -13.39
C SER A 531 1.28 13.38 -14.08
N ASP A 532 1.14 14.58 -14.69
CA ASP A 532 -0.05 14.94 -15.46
C ASP A 532 -0.21 14.02 -16.67
N LEU A 533 0.89 13.64 -17.32
CA LEU A 533 0.88 12.65 -18.40
C LEU A 533 0.28 11.32 -17.95
N CYS A 534 0.68 10.80 -16.79
CA CYS A 534 0.14 9.55 -16.26
C CYS A 534 -1.36 9.68 -15.95
N MET A 535 -1.80 10.79 -15.34
CA MET A 535 -3.22 10.99 -14.99
C MET A 535 -4.10 11.23 -16.23
N GLN A 536 -3.59 11.94 -17.23
CA GLN A 536 -4.30 12.10 -18.50
C GLN A 536 -4.42 10.76 -19.24
N THR A 537 -3.32 10.00 -19.33
CA THR A 537 -3.33 8.64 -19.91
C THR A 537 -4.33 7.72 -19.19
N GLN A 538 -4.40 7.81 -17.87
CA GLN A 538 -5.37 7.04 -17.09
C GLN A 538 -6.80 7.41 -17.46
N SER A 539 -7.12 8.71 -17.52
CA SER A 539 -8.45 9.19 -17.91
C SER A 539 -8.82 8.76 -19.33
N ASP A 540 -7.88 8.88 -20.26
CA ASP A 540 -8.05 8.49 -21.66
C ASP A 540 -8.36 6.97 -21.80
N LEU A 541 -7.67 6.12 -21.03
CA LEU A 541 -7.84 4.68 -21.08
C LEU A 541 -9.17 4.21 -20.46
N ILE A 542 -9.57 4.80 -19.33
CA ILE A 542 -10.81 4.38 -18.64
C ILE A 542 -12.07 5.10 -19.17
N GLY A 543 -11.89 6.21 -19.89
CA GLY A 543 -12.97 6.96 -20.53
C GLY A 543 -13.89 7.71 -19.55
N ILE A 544 -13.39 8.04 -18.36
CA ILE A 544 -14.05 8.81 -17.30
C ILE A 544 -13.07 9.81 -16.65
N PRO A 545 -13.57 10.83 -15.94
CA PRO A 545 -12.71 11.79 -15.25
C PRO A 545 -11.79 11.13 -14.20
N VAL A 546 -10.53 11.58 -14.17
CA VAL A 546 -9.57 11.31 -13.09
C VAL A 546 -9.40 12.59 -12.28
N VAL A 547 -9.69 12.54 -10.98
CA VAL A 547 -9.71 13.70 -10.10
C VAL A 547 -8.59 13.59 -9.06
N ARG A 548 -7.70 14.59 -9.05
CA ARG A 548 -6.57 14.70 -8.14
C ARG A 548 -6.76 15.90 -7.21
N PRO A 549 -6.94 15.71 -5.89
CA PRO A 549 -7.07 16.82 -4.95
C PRO A 549 -5.74 17.58 -4.82
N LYS A 550 -5.81 18.86 -4.44
CA LYS A 550 -4.61 19.67 -4.16
C LYS A 550 -3.89 19.14 -2.91
N MET A 551 -4.62 18.96 -1.81
CA MET A 551 -4.10 18.34 -0.59
C MET A 551 -4.21 16.82 -0.71
N ARG A 552 -3.08 16.11 -0.67
CA ARG A 552 -2.96 14.68 -1.01
C ARG A 552 -2.79 13.75 0.18
N GLU A 553 -2.79 14.29 1.39
CA GLU A 553 -2.71 13.51 2.63
C GLU A 553 -4.08 12.91 2.99
N THR A 554 -4.70 12.28 1.98
CA THR A 554 -6.08 11.79 2.03
C THR A 554 -6.22 10.61 2.98
N THR A 555 -5.17 9.79 3.14
CA THR A 555 -5.14 8.68 4.11
C THR A 555 -5.26 9.20 5.55
N ALA A 556 -4.42 10.16 5.93
CA ALA A 556 -4.50 10.79 7.24
C ALA A 556 -5.82 11.56 7.44
N LEU A 557 -6.28 12.27 6.39
CA LEU A 557 -7.59 12.95 6.43
C LEU A 557 -8.74 11.98 6.70
N GLY A 558 -8.71 10.78 6.11
CA GLY A 558 -9.74 9.76 6.35
C GLY A 558 -9.81 9.30 7.81
N ALA A 559 -8.65 9.14 8.45
CA ALA A 559 -8.59 8.86 9.89
C ALA A 559 -9.12 10.02 10.73
N ALA A 560 -8.76 11.27 10.38
CA ALA A 560 -9.28 12.46 11.02
C ALA A 560 -10.81 12.55 10.86
N ILE A 561 -11.35 12.25 9.66
CA ILE A 561 -12.80 12.22 9.39
C ILE A 561 -13.49 11.21 10.31
N ALA A 562 -12.99 9.97 10.38
CA ALA A 562 -13.57 8.94 11.24
C ALA A 562 -13.60 9.39 12.71
N ALA A 563 -12.51 9.99 13.19
CA ALA A 563 -12.43 10.48 14.56
C ALA A 563 -13.32 11.72 14.80
N GLY A 564 -13.30 12.68 13.90
CA GLY A 564 -14.05 13.93 14.03
C GLY A 564 -15.57 13.74 13.94
N LEU A 565 -16.05 12.78 13.11
CA LEU A 565 -17.46 12.37 13.07
C LEU A 565 -17.94 11.84 14.42
N ALA A 566 -17.11 11.05 15.11
CA ALA A 566 -17.47 10.45 16.39
C ALA A 566 -17.68 11.49 17.50
N VAL A 567 -16.99 12.63 17.43
CA VAL A 567 -17.05 13.70 18.45
C VAL A 567 -17.75 14.97 17.97
N GLY A 568 -18.35 14.95 16.77
CA GLY A 568 -19.17 16.06 16.26
C GLY A 568 -18.40 17.26 15.72
N VAL A 569 -17.10 17.13 15.40
CA VAL A 569 -16.36 18.15 14.64
C VAL A 569 -16.97 18.31 13.25
N TRP A 570 -17.34 17.21 12.62
CA TRP A 570 -18.22 17.16 11.45
C TRP A 570 -19.52 16.45 11.84
N ASN A 571 -20.65 16.97 11.39
CA ASN A 571 -21.95 16.47 11.78
C ASN A 571 -22.40 15.27 10.93
N ASP A 572 -22.08 15.30 9.64
CA ASP A 572 -22.50 14.25 8.70
C ASP A 572 -21.58 14.16 7.46
N ILE A 573 -21.92 13.22 6.59
CA ILE A 573 -21.17 12.98 5.33
C ILE A 573 -21.39 14.13 4.32
N GLU A 574 -22.50 14.83 4.36
CA GLU A 574 -22.78 15.92 3.43
C GLU A 574 -21.83 17.12 3.70
N GLU A 575 -21.57 17.41 4.97
CA GLU A 575 -20.56 18.40 5.36
C GLU A 575 -19.16 17.99 4.85
N LEU A 576 -18.82 16.71 4.93
CA LEU A 576 -17.53 16.19 4.47
C LEU A 576 -17.33 16.28 2.95
N LYS A 577 -18.40 16.28 2.16
CA LYS A 577 -18.29 16.45 0.69
C LYS A 577 -17.70 17.81 0.30
N LEU A 578 -17.78 18.79 1.19
CA LEU A 578 -17.34 20.16 0.96
C LEU A 578 -15.87 20.42 1.36
N ILE A 579 -15.26 19.55 2.16
CA ILE A 579 -13.86 19.73 2.60
C ILE A 579 -12.88 19.28 1.51
N ASN A 580 -11.69 19.87 1.48
CA ASN A 580 -10.61 19.53 0.54
C ASN A 580 -11.05 19.47 -0.94
N THR A 581 -11.89 20.44 -1.37
CA THR A 581 -12.38 20.53 -2.75
C THR A 581 -11.63 21.57 -3.56
N GLU A 582 -11.05 22.57 -2.91
CA GLU A 582 -10.37 23.67 -3.58
C GLU A 582 -9.08 23.22 -4.27
N GLY A 583 -8.87 23.70 -5.51
CA GLY A 583 -7.67 23.45 -6.29
C GLY A 583 -7.49 22.01 -6.76
N ALA A 584 -8.54 21.19 -6.77
CA ALA A 584 -8.51 19.88 -7.39
C ALA A 584 -8.30 19.99 -8.90
N THR A 585 -7.52 19.06 -9.47
CA THR A 585 -7.30 18.95 -10.93
C THR A 585 -8.15 17.81 -11.47
N SER A 586 -8.99 18.07 -12.48
CA SER A 586 -9.73 17.05 -13.22
C SER A 586 -9.08 16.83 -14.58
N PHE A 587 -8.82 15.56 -14.90
CA PHE A 587 -8.34 15.11 -16.20
C PHE A 587 -9.49 14.46 -16.93
N GLU A 588 -10.01 15.13 -17.94
CA GLU A 588 -11.09 14.62 -18.77
C GLU A 588 -10.53 13.77 -19.92
N PRO A 589 -11.26 12.71 -20.36
CA PRO A 589 -10.84 11.90 -21.50
C PRO A 589 -10.69 12.73 -22.78
N LYS A 590 -9.54 12.64 -23.45
CA LYS A 590 -9.23 13.36 -24.70
C LYS A 590 -9.28 12.47 -25.95
N ILE A 591 -9.30 11.14 -25.77
CA ILE A 591 -9.37 10.18 -26.87
C ILE A 591 -10.72 9.47 -26.92
N ALA A 592 -11.09 8.95 -28.08
CA ALA A 592 -12.30 8.13 -28.20
C ALA A 592 -12.15 6.82 -27.43
N LYS A 593 -13.23 6.31 -26.82
CA LYS A 593 -13.24 5.03 -26.07
C LYS A 593 -12.64 3.87 -26.86
N ASP A 594 -12.94 3.78 -28.17
CA ASP A 594 -12.39 2.71 -29.03
C ASP A 594 -10.87 2.78 -29.19
N ALA A 595 -10.28 3.99 -29.13
CA ALA A 595 -8.83 4.15 -29.16
C ALA A 595 -8.19 3.62 -27.86
N GLY A 596 -8.71 4.03 -26.69
CA GLY A 596 -8.27 3.52 -25.40
C GLY A 596 -8.42 2.01 -25.27
N LYS A 597 -9.53 1.45 -25.79
CA LYS A 597 -9.77 0.01 -25.83
C LYS A 597 -8.70 -0.72 -26.66
N LYS A 598 -8.37 -0.25 -27.84
CA LYS A 598 -7.32 -0.86 -28.69
C LYS A 598 -5.94 -0.80 -28.04
N MET A 599 -5.62 0.29 -27.34
CA MET A 599 -4.36 0.40 -26.58
C MET A 599 -4.31 -0.66 -25.47
N PHE A 600 -5.39 -0.81 -24.72
CA PHE A 600 -5.51 -1.80 -23.66
C PHE A 600 -5.41 -3.24 -24.19
N GLU A 601 -6.17 -3.59 -25.23
CA GLU A 601 -6.14 -4.93 -25.87
C GLU A 601 -4.73 -5.30 -26.35
N ARG A 602 -3.97 -4.33 -26.86
CA ARG A 602 -2.58 -4.53 -27.26
C ARG A 602 -1.68 -4.87 -26.07
N TRP A 603 -1.82 -4.13 -24.96
CA TRP A 603 -1.07 -4.40 -23.74
C TRP A 603 -1.48 -5.75 -23.11
N GLU A 604 -2.77 -6.04 -23.06
CA GLU A 604 -3.28 -7.31 -22.54
C GLU A 604 -2.77 -8.51 -23.36
N LYS A 605 -2.69 -8.38 -24.69
CA LYS A 605 -2.04 -9.38 -25.54
C LYS A 605 -0.57 -9.58 -25.16
N ALA A 606 0.15 -8.52 -24.82
CA ALA A 606 1.54 -8.63 -24.37
C ALA A 606 1.64 -9.40 -23.04
N VAL A 607 0.71 -9.17 -22.09
CA VAL A 607 0.64 -9.91 -20.81
C VAL A 607 0.57 -11.42 -21.08
N TYR A 608 -0.37 -11.87 -21.89
CA TYR A 608 -0.51 -13.30 -22.20
C TYR A 608 0.63 -13.87 -23.06
N THR A 609 1.32 -13.03 -23.83
CA THR A 609 2.51 -13.45 -24.61
C THR A 609 3.72 -13.71 -23.70
N CYS A 610 3.79 -13.06 -22.55
CA CYS A 610 4.89 -13.19 -21.58
C CYS A 610 4.63 -14.26 -20.49
N ALA A 611 3.41 -14.81 -20.39
CA ALA A 611 3.09 -15.84 -19.43
C ALA A 611 3.84 -17.14 -19.74
N GLY A 612 4.27 -17.88 -18.71
CA GLY A 612 5.01 -19.13 -18.86
C GLY A 612 6.48 -18.94 -19.26
N PHE A 613 7.05 -17.75 -19.05
CA PHE A 613 8.46 -17.47 -19.40
C PHE A 613 9.44 -17.87 -18.28
N VAL A 614 8.96 -18.21 -17.07
CA VAL A 614 9.79 -18.56 -15.89
C VAL A 614 9.42 -19.92 -15.34
#